data_22cfbcd3527dc2b07b1c9ceb1ec2be4c
#
_entry.id   22cfbcd3527dc2b07b1c9ceb1ec2be4c
#
_cell.length_a   1.000
_cell.length_b   1.000
_cell.length_c   1.000
_cell.angle_alpha   90.00
_cell.angle_beta   90.00
_cell.angle_gamma   90.00
#
_symmetry.space_group_name_H-M   'P 1'
#
loop_
_entity.id
_entity.type
_entity.pdbx_description
1 polymer ?
#
loop_
_entity_poly.entity_id
_entity_poly.type
_entity_poly.pdbx_seq_one_letter_code
_entity_poly.pdbx_strand_id
1 'polypeptide(L)'
;VNKKGEVLSTKGKQPKFLKPTVNKGERWYKESKVLESLQYTFMVPKDFFPDYTPKTRRDTKNARTVCIRASVHKTVMEVWKPIQKNPPIPMEDWNKCPETAKQFMIDCAIIDHIDDNPANNNVDNLRWCTPKENSSWRKKFQSELG
;
A
#
# COMPACT_ATOMS: atom_id res chain seq x y z
N VAL A 1 11.04 -1.93 6.72
CA VAL A 1 10.31 -3.04 6.10
C VAL A 1 11.24 -3.83 5.18
N ASN A 2 11.19 -5.14 5.21
CA ASN A 2 11.94 -5.99 4.29
C ASN A 2 11.16 -6.27 2.99
N LYS A 3 11.79 -6.97 2.05
CA LYS A 3 11.17 -7.32 0.75
C LYS A 3 9.94 -8.25 0.84
N LYS A 4 9.74 -8.92 1.97
CA LYS A 4 8.56 -9.75 2.26
C LYS A 4 7.41 -8.99 2.92
N GLY A 5 7.62 -7.69 3.23
CA GLY A 5 6.63 -6.87 3.92
C GLY A 5 6.65 -7.00 5.44
N GLU A 6 7.67 -7.62 6.02
CA GLU A 6 7.82 -7.72 7.46
C GLU A 6 8.48 -6.46 8.02
N VAL A 7 7.99 -5.97 9.14
CA VAL A 7 8.48 -4.77 9.82
C VAL A 7 9.17 -5.15 11.13
N LEU A 8 10.44 -4.79 11.24
CA LEU A 8 11.22 -4.95 12.46
C LEU A 8 11.12 -3.67 13.31
N SER A 9 10.62 -3.79 14.52
CA SER A 9 10.60 -2.72 15.50
C SER A 9 11.83 -2.81 16.41
N THR A 10 12.54 -1.70 16.53
CA THR A 10 13.70 -1.54 17.44
C THR A 10 13.36 -0.70 18.66
N LYS A 11 12.11 -0.33 18.87
CA LYS A 11 11.65 0.57 19.96
C LYS A 11 11.74 -0.08 21.36
N GLY A 12 11.82 -1.41 21.44
CA GLY A 12 11.89 -2.13 22.72
C GLY A 12 13.33 -2.47 23.15
N LYS A 13 13.48 -3.15 24.29
CA LYS A 13 14.78 -3.65 24.76
C LYS A 13 15.44 -4.62 23.78
N GLN A 14 14.63 -5.36 23.01
CA GLN A 14 15.08 -6.25 21.94
C GLN A 14 14.29 -5.98 20.66
N PRO A 15 14.93 -6.06 19.49
CA PRO A 15 14.22 -5.97 18.22
C PRO A 15 13.21 -7.10 18.06
N LYS A 16 12.02 -6.78 17.53
CA LYS A 16 10.97 -7.77 17.26
C LYS A 16 10.24 -7.46 15.98
N PHE A 17 9.84 -8.49 15.25
CA PHE A 17 8.92 -8.34 14.13
C PHE A 17 7.52 -7.96 14.61
N LEU A 18 6.94 -6.96 13.98
CA LEU A 18 5.56 -6.56 14.23
C LEU A 18 4.60 -7.52 13.52
N LYS A 19 3.46 -7.78 14.16
CA LYS A 19 2.37 -8.51 13.51
C LYS A 19 1.47 -7.52 12.76
N PRO A 20 1.23 -7.71 11.46
CA PRO A 20 0.26 -6.90 10.73
C PRO A 20 -1.16 -7.22 11.20
N THR A 21 -2.04 -6.26 11.08
CA THR A 21 -3.49 -6.44 11.26
C THR A 21 -4.17 -6.61 9.91
N VAL A 22 -5.22 -7.42 9.88
CA VAL A 22 -6.03 -7.62 8.68
C VAL A 22 -7.06 -6.50 8.60
N ASN A 23 -7.07 -5.80 7.47
CA ASN A 23 -8.12 -4.85 7.14
C ASN A 23 -9.15 -5.56 6.24
N LYS A 24 -10.33 -5.82 6.77
CA LYS A 24 -11.45 -6.41 6.03
C LYS A 24 -12.22 -5.27 5.35
N GLY A 25 -12.06 -5.16 4.04
CA GLY A 25 -12.87 -4.26 3.24
C GLY A 25 -14.27 -4.85 3.05
N GLU A 26 -15.32 -4.12 3.42
CA GLU A 26 -16.68 -4.45 3.01
C GLU A 26 -16.86 -4.10 1.53
N ARG A 27 -17.18 -5.08 0.70
CA ARG A 27 -17.63 -4.83 -0.67
C ARG A 27 -19.15 -4.78 -0.70
N TRP A 28 -19.68 -3.84 -1.47
CA TRP A 28 -21.11 -3.62 -1.68
C TRP A 28 -21.85 -4.80 -2.36
N TYR A 29 -21.13 -5.80 -2.88
CA TYR A 29 -21.69 -6.94 -3.60
C TYR A 29 -21.63 -8.20 -2.73
N LYS A 30 -22.78 -8.80 -2.49
CA LYS A 30 -22.99 -9.98 -1.62
C LYS A 30 -22.15 -11.22 -1.99
N GLU A 31 -21.61 -11.31 -3.20
CA GLU A 31 -20.88 -12.47 -3.72
C GLU A 31 -19.36 -12.26 -3.84
N SER A 32 -18.85 -11.10 -3.48
CA SER A 32 -17.42 -10.85 -3.60
C SER A 32 -16.65 -11.32 -2.38
N LYS A 33 -15.56 -12.08 -2.61
CA LYS A 33 -14.58 -12.40 -1.57
C LYS A 33 -14.16 -11.12 -0.85
N VAL A 34 -14.25 -11.13 0.48
CA VAL A 34 -13.73 -10.04 1.32
C VAL A 34 -12.24 -9.93 1.02
N LEU A 35 -11.81 -8.79 0.47
CA LEU A 35 -10.39 -8.54 0.27
C LEU A 35 -9.78 -8.19 1.62
N GLU A 36 -9.05 -9.13 2.17
CA GLU A 36 -8.27 -8.93 3.38
C GLU A 36 -6.92 -8.33 3.00
N SER A 37 -6.72 -7.04 3.26
CA SER A 37 -5.42 -6.41 3.10
C SER A 37 -4.69 -6.33 4.44
N LEU A 38 -3.36 -6.47 4.41
CA LEU A 38 -2.54 -6.35 5.60
C LEU A 38 -2.10 -4.90 5.82
N GLN A 39 -2.13 -4.46 7.07
CA GLN A 39 -1.67 -3.14 7.47
C GLN A 39 -0.92 -3.19 8.81
N TYR A 40 0.00 -2.27 9.01
CA TYR A 40 0.62 -1.99 10.30
C TYR A 40 0.01 -0.74 10.91
N THR A 41 -0.06 -0.73 12.23
CA THR A 41 -0.52 0.44 12.99
C THR A 41 0.62 0.93 13.88
N PHE A 42 0.95 2.20 13.76
CA PHE A 42 2.02 2.85 14.51
C PHE A 42 1.46 4.00 15.35
N MET A 43 1.94 4.12 16.60
CA MET A 43 1.77 5.31 17.41
C MET A 43 3.01 6.17 17.27
N VAL A 44 2.87 7.31 16.61
CA VAL A 44 3.97 8.24 16.32
C VAL A 44 3.79 9.52 17.11
N PRO A 45 4.84 10.13 17.68
CA PRO A 45 4.74 11.42 18.34
C PRO A 45 4.08 12.46 17.43
N LYS A 46 3.17 13.27 18.01
CA LYS A 46 2.41 14.27 17.27
C LYS A 46 3.31 15.34 16.62
N ASP A 47 4.46 15.59 17.20
CA ASP A 47 5.42 16.59 16.72
C ASP A 47 5.92 16.33 15.28
N PHE A 48 5.86 15.06 14.82
CA PHE A 48 6.13 14.71 13.42
C PHE A 48 5.03 15.16 12.44
N PHE A 49 3.86 15.56 12.95
CA PHE A 49 2.69 15.97 12.15
C PHE A 49 2.09 17.25 12.73
N PRO A 50 2.76 18.41 12.61
CA PRO A 50 2.31 19.67 13.22
C PRO A 50 0.92 20.11 12.74
N ASP A 51 0.59 19.81 11.47
CA ASP A 51 -0.68 20.18 10.84
C ASP A 51 -1.79 19.11 11.00
N TYR A 52 -1.50 18.06 11.79
CA TYR A 52 -2.50 17.00 11.99
C TYR A 52 -3.71 17.52 12.77
N THR A 53 -4.87 17.45 12.13
CA THR A 53 -6.17 17.71 12.77
C THR A 53 -6.88 16.41 13.06
N PRO A 54 -7.28 16.16 14.33
CA PRO A 54 -8.03 14.97 14.71
C PRO A 54 -9.34 14.86 13.90
N LYS A 55 -9.58 13.72 13.27
CA LYS A 55 -10.80 13.46 12.50
C LYS A 55 -11.93 12.85 13.32
N THR A 56 -11.63 12.35 14.51
CA THR A 56 -12.60 11.65 15.36
C THR A 56 -12.55 12.12 16.81
N ARG A 57 -13.62 11.87 17.58
CA ARG A 57 -13.66 12.16 19.03
C ARG A 57 -12.60 11.40 19.85
N ARG A 58 -12.06 10.31 19.32
CA ARG A 58 -10.99 9.53 19.97
C ARG A 58 -9.62 10.19 19.80
N ASP A 59 -9.46 11.01 18.78
CA ASP A 59 -8.25 11.81 18.56
C ASP A 59 -8.37 13.10 19.39
N THR A 60 -8.02 13.03 20.66
CA THR A 60 -8.12 14.17 21.57
C THR A 60 -7.08 15.22 21.22
N LYS A 61 -7.42 16.51 21.39
CA LYS A 61 -6.49 17.65 21.22
C LYS A 61 -5.21 17.53 22.07
N ASN A 62 -5.29 16.77 23.16
CA ASN A 62 -4.19 16.56 24.11
C ASN A 62 -3.42 15.26 23.88
N ALA A 63 -3.73 14.51 22.84
CA ALA A 63 -2.99 13.28 22.52
C ALA A 63 -1.54 13.63 22.15
N ARG A 64 -0.58 12.99 22.82
CA ARG A 64 0.86 13.12 22.54
C ARG A 64 1.30 12.34 21.30
N THR A 65 0.46 11.44 20.84
CA THR A 65 0.75 10.52 19.72
C THR A 65 -0.38 10.51 18.71
N VAL A 66 -0.02 10.26 17.45
CA VAL A 66 -0.95 10.05 16.33
C VAL A 66 -0.89 8.58 15.93
N CYS A 67 -2.06 7.99 15.67
CA CYS A 67 -2.17 6.64 15.14
C CYS A 67 -2.06 6.65 13.61
N ILE A 68 -1.01 6.04 13.07
CA ILE A 68 -0.80 5.92 11.64
C ILE A 68 -1.03 4.48 11.21
N ARG A 69 -1.81 4.29 10.15
CA ARG A 69 -2.01 3.00 9.49
C ARG A 69 -1.29 2.99 8.16
N ALA A 70 -0.43 2.01 7.97
CA ALA A 70 0.33 1.83 6.74
C ALA A 70 -0.01 0.49 6.10
N SER A 71 -0.49 0.50 4.86
CA SER A 71 -0.69 -0.71 4.07
C SER A 71 0.64 -1.37 3.78
N VAL A 72 0.75 -2.69 4.00
CA VAL A 72 2.01 -3.42 3.83
C VAL A 72 2.50 -3.33 2.40
N HIS A 73 1.65 -3.64 1.40
CA HIS A 73 2.02 -3.58 -0.02
C HIS A 73 2.50 -2.19 -0.45
N LYS A 74 1.83 -1.13 0.02
CA LYS A 74 2.23 0.24 -0.30
C LYS A 74 3.61 0.56 0.26
N THR A 75 3.85 0.22 1.52
CA THR A 75 5.15 0.45 2.18
C THR A 75 6.29 -0.33 1.48
N VAL A 76 6.04 -1.58 1.09
CA VAL A 76 7.03 -2.39 0.34
C VAL A 76 7.37 -1.73 -1.00
N MET A 77 6.36 -1.29 -1.75
CA MET A 77 6.57 -0.70 -3.06
C MET A 77 7.26 0.66 -2.98
N GLU A 78 6.91 1.51 -2.01
CA GLU A 78 7.56 2.80 -1.80
C GLU A 78 9.04 2.67 -1.44
N VAL A 79 9.41 1.63 -0.69
CA VAL A 79 10.80 1.40 -0.25
C VAL A 79 11.63 0.68 -1.32
N TRP A 80 11.08 -0.39 -1.92
CA TRP A 80 11.85 -1.30 -2.76
C TRP A 80 11.65 -1.13 -4.26
N LYS A 81 10.45 -0.69 -4.67
CA LYS A 81 10.10 -0.42 -6.07
C LYS A 81 9.42 0.95 -6.22
N PRO A 82 10.06 2.07 -5.83
CA PRO A 82 9.43 3.37 -5.98
C PRO A 82 9.04 3.62 -7.44
N ILE A 83 7.87 4.20 -7.66
CA ILE A 83 7.28 4.37 -8.98
C ILE A 83 8.16 5.16 -9.95
N GLN A 84 8.95 6.09 -9.45
CA GLN A 84 9.89 6.88 -10.25
C GLN A 84 11.00 6.03 -10.89
N LYS A 85 11.33 4.88 -10.27
CA LYS A 85 12.33 3.92 -10.77
C LYS A 85 11.70 2.69 -11.42
N ASN A 86 10.40 2.47 -11.19
CA ASN A 86 9.65 1.32 -11.68
C ASN A 86 8.27 1.77 -12.18
N PRO A 87 8.19 2.69 -13.15
CA PRO A 87 6.93 3.21 -13.64
C PRO A 87 6.08 2.13 -14.32
N PRO A 88 4.74 2.32 -14.40
CA PRO A 88 3.85 1.39 -15.09
C PRO A 88 3.95 1.41 -16.61
N ILE A 89 4.87 2.20 -17.17
CA ILE A 89 5.20 2.30 -18.59
C ILE A 89 6.69 2.04 -18.77
N PRO A 90 7.18 1.74 -20.00
CA PRO A 90 8.60 1.58 -20.27
C PRO A 90 9.43 2.79 -19.80
N MET A 91 10.60 2.54 -19.21
CA MET A 91 11.44 3.59 -18.64
C MET A 91 11.85 4.65 -19.68
N GLU A 92 12.03 4.24 -20.92
CA GLU A 92 12.35 5.16 -22.02
C GLU A 92 11.21 6.19 -22.23
N ASP A 93 9.96 5.73 -22.24
CA ASP A 93 8.79 6.60 -22.38
C ASP A 93 8.58 7.47 -21.14
N TRP A 94 8.80 6.90 -19.94
CA TRP A 94 8.76 7.64 -18.70
C TRP A 94 9.73 8.82 -18.70
N ASN A 95 10.96 8.62 -19.16
CA ASN A 95 11.97 9.67 -19.19
C ASN A 95 11.63 10.81 -20.18
N LYS A 96 10.85 10.52 -21.21
CA LYS A 96 10.36 11.51 -22.20
C LYS A 96 9.12 12.28 -21.71
N CYS A 97 8.43 11.78 -20.67
CA CYS A 97 7.23 12.44 -20.16
C CYS A 97 7.57 13.76 -19.45
N PRO A 98 6.77 14.81 -19.63
CA PRO A 98 6.85 16.00 -18.80
C PRO A 98 6.48 15.69 -17.34
N GLU A 99 7.00 16.48 -16.40
CA GLU A 99 6.78 16.25 -14.95
C GLU A 99 5.30 16.24 -14.56
N THR A 100 4.46 17.05 -15.21
CA THR A 100 3.00 17.07 -15.00
C THR A 100 2.35 15.74 -15.37
N ALA A 101 2.78 15.08 -16.45
CA ALA A 101 2.29 13.77 -16.84
C ALA A 101 2.77 12.66 -15.90
N LYS A 102 4.03 12.74 -15.45
CA LYS A 102 4.56 11.83 -14.44
C LYS A 102 3.78 11.92 -13.12
N GLN A 103 3.52 13.14 -12.66
CA GLN A 103 2.74 13.34 -11.42
C GLN A 103 1.33 12.79 -11.57
N PHE A 104 0.66 13.01 -12.70
CA PHE A 104 -0.65 12.43 -12.97
C PHE A 104 -0.63 10.89 -12.92
N MET A 105 0.41 10.25 -13.52
CA MET A 105 0.56 8.80 -13.45
C MET A 105 0.81 8.31 -12.02
N ILE A 106 1.61 9.02 -11.24
CA ILE A 106 1.86 8.71 -9.82
C ILE A 106 0.55 8.75 -9.03
N ASP A 107 -0.26 9.77 -9.23
CA ASP A 107 -1.52 9.97 -8.52
C ASP A 107 -2.58 8.91 -8.88
N CYS A 108 -2.55 8.43 -10.13
CA CYS A 108 -3.50 7.43 -10.63
C CYS A 108 -3.03 5.98 -10.48
N ALA A 109 -1.75 5.75 -10.24
CA ALA A 109 -1.19 4.41 -10.15
C ALA A 109 -1.68 3.66 -8.91
N ILE A 110 -1.96 2.39 -9.09
CA ILE A 110 -2.31 1.47 -8.01
C ILE A 110 -1.31 0.32 -7.96
N ILE A 111 -1.34 -0.42 -6.86
CA ILE A 111 -0.50 -1.60 -6.67
C ILE A 111 -1.37 -2.84 -6.87
N ASP A 112 -0.91 -3.74 -7.72
CA ASP A 112 -1.54 -5.03 -8.00
C ASP A 112 -0.70 -6.17 -7.41
N HIS A 113 -1.38 -7.18 -6.87
CA HIS A 113 -0.79 -8.45 -6.46
C HIS A 113 -0.86 -9.43 -7.64
N ILE A 114 0.29 -9.82 -8.19
CA ILE A 114 0.36 -10.62 -9.43
C ILE A 114 -0.36 -11.97 -9.28
N ASP A 115 -0.28 -12.58 -8.10
CA ASP A 115 -0.97 -13.85 -7.75
C ASP A 115 -2.42 -13.67 -7.24
N ASP A 116 -2.96 -12.44 -7.28
CA ASP A 116 -4.27 -12.07 -6.73
C ASP A 116 -4.45 -12.38 -5.23
N ASN A 117 -3.36 -12.60 -4.49
CA ASN A 117 -3.35 -12.85 -3.05
C ASN A 117 -2.92 -11.59 -2.28
N PRO A 118 -3.83 -10.85 -1.64
CA PRO A 118 -3.51 -9.61 -0.93
C PRO A 118 -2.66 -9.82 0.34
N ALA A 119 -2.48 -11.05 0.78
CA ALA A 119 -1.60 -11.39 1.90
C ALA A 119 -0.13 -11.60 1.47
N ASN A 120 0.11 -11.86 0.17
CA ASN A 120 1.46 -12.03 -0.37
C ASN A 120 2.06 -10.67 -0.79
N ASN A 121 2.68 -10.00 0.17
CA ASN A 121 3.29 -8.68 -0.04
C ASN A 121 4.78 -8.74 -0.37
N ASN A 122 5.27 -9.87 -0.88
CA ASN A 122 6.62 -9.95 -1.40
C ASN A 122 6.78 -8.97 -2.58
N VAL A 123 7.88 -8.23 -2.60
CA VAL A 123 8.16 -7.22 -3.64
C VAL A 123 8.10 -7.79 -5.06
N ASP A 124 8.45 -9.07 -5.24
CA ASP A 124 8.42 -9.74 -6.56
C ASP A 124 6.99 -10.07 -7.01
N ASN A 125 6.04 -10.10 -6.08
CA ASN A 125 4.61 -10.31 -6.34
C ASN A 125 3.85 -9.00 -6.54
N LEU A 126 4.50 -7.85 -6.42
CA LEU A 126 3.86 -6.54 -6.49
C LEU A 126 4.32 -5.77 -7.74
N ARG A 127 3.37 -5.06 -8.36
CA ARG A 127 3.64 -4.18 -9.51
C ARG A 127 2.78 -2.93 -9.47
N TRP A 128 3.32 -1.85 -10.05
CA TRP A 128 2.54 -0.65 -10.36
C TRP A 128 1.72 -0.87 -11.62
N CYS A 129 0.49 -0.43 -11.60
CA CYS A 129 -0.40 -0.49 -12.77
C CYS A 129 -1.47 0.59 -12.73
N THR A 130 -2.17 0.75 -13.82
CA THR A 130 -3.37 1.57 -13.88
C THR A 130 -4.61 0.79 -13.43
N PRO A 131 -5.68 1.46 -12.97
CA PRO A 131 -6.95 0.79 -12.67
C PRO A 131 -7.52 -0.03 -13.82
N LYS A 132 -7.31 0.43 -15.06
CA LYS A 132 -7.75 -0.27 -16.28
C LYS A 132 -7.01 -1.60 -16.48
N GLU A 133 -5.69 -1.59 -16.35
CA GLU A 133 -4.87 -2.80 -16.45
C GLU A 133 -5.25 -3.82 -15.36
N ASN A 134 -5.33 -3.37 -14.10
CA ASN A 134 -5.75 -4.22 -13.00
C ASN A 134 -7.13 -4.88 -13.25
N SER A 135 -8.09 -4.12 -13.77
CA SER A 135 -9.41 -4.66 -14.13
C SER A 135 -9.33 -5.66 -15.29
N SER A 136 -8.48 -5.42 -16.29
CA SER A 136 -8.29 -6.32 -17.44
C SER A 136 -7.67 -7.64 -17.02
N TRP A 137 -6.67 -7.62 -16.17
CA TRP A 137 -5.99 -8.83 -15.68
C TRP A 137 -6.91 -9.68 -14.83
N ARG A 138 -7.73 -9.07 -13.97
CA ARG A 138 -8.73 -9.79 -13.16
C ARG A 138 -9.77 -10.50 -14.02
N LYS A 139 -10.26 -9.86 -15.07
CA LYS A 139 -11.20 -10.48 -16.02
C LYS A 139 -10.58 -11.67 -16.74
N LYS A 140 -9.32 -11.54 -17.18
CA LYS A 140 -8.58 -12.62 -17.82
C LYS A 140 -8.39 -13.80 -16.88
N PHE A 141 -7.94 -13.54 -15.65
CA PHE A 141 -7.74 -14.57 -14.64
C PHE A 141 -9.05 -15.31 -14.30
N GLN A 142 -10.16 -14.60 -14.16
CA GLN A 142 -11.48 -15.19 -13.93
C GLN A 142 -11.94 -16.06 -15.12
N SER A 143 -11.66 -15.65 -16.35
CA SER A 143 -11.99 -16.43 -17.55
C SER A 143 -11.14 -17.70 -17.69
N GLU A 144 -9.90 -17.70 -17.21
CA GLU A 144 -9.00 -18.87 -17.21
C GLU A 144 -9.33 -19.86 -16.10
N LEU A 145 -9.95 -19.42 -15.00
CA LEU A 145 -10.39 -20.27 -13.88
C LEU A 145 -11.83 -20.81 -14.04
N GLY A 146 -12.60 -20.19 -14.90
CA GLY A 146 -13.98 -20.56 -15.19
C GLY A 146 -14.05 -21.55 -16.32
#